data_4b7514a2b49f389b049e1c2da181738f
#
_entry.id   4b7514a2b49f389b049e1c2da181738f
#
_cell.length_a   1.000
_cell.length_b   1.000
_cell.length_c   1.000
_cell.angle_alpha   90.00
_cell.angle_beta   90.00
_cell.angle_gamma   90.00
#
_symmetry.space_group_name_H-M   'P 1'
#
loop_
_entity.id
_entity.type
_entity.pdbx_description
1 polymer ?
#
loop_
_entity_poly.entity_id
_entity_poly.type
_entity_poly.pdbx_seq_one_letter_code
_entity_poly.pdbx_strand_id
1 'polypeptide(L)'
;VAKFNVGGPDFTDEELAGWLGNYRGDLTIINTASASGSYIREMAKPGRVVITATKNEGEISFTRFGRFFAEAVGGLIDADLDNDQQVSLLESFLFASNRVALFYKDDTRLATEHALIDDNGDTLGSRAEWFEGTTPTQTPSAEAKPDGDLAAQKVLVKNAFEKRLTPEQTKQRDELERQVVALRRSKSSLDEADYYAKLESLLLELARIYDAVGDS
;
A
#
# COMPACT_ATOMS: atom_id res chain seq x y z
N VAL A 1 7.72 7.28 -21.91
CA VAL A 1 8.56 6.09 -21.65
C VAL A 1 9.64 6.50 -20.66
N ALA A 2 9.58 5.97 -19.45
CA ALA A 2 10.63 6.15 -18.46
C ALA A 2 11.76 5.14 -18.71
N LYS A 3 13.00 5.53 -18.42
CA LYS A 3 14.15 4.64 -18.54
C LYS A 3 14.83 4.46 -17.19
N PHE A 4 15.24 3.24 -16.94
CA PHE A 4 16.07 2.89 -15.80
C PHE A 4 17.54 2.86 -16.24
N ASN A 5 18.34 3.76 -15.66
CA ASN A 5 19.77 3.83 -15.93
C ASN A 5 20.50 2.80 -15.04
N VAL A 6 21.07 1.80 -15.65
CA VAL A 6 21.82 0.73 -14.97
C VAL A 6 23.28 0.69 -15.47
N GLY A 7 24.13 -0.10 -14.82
CA GLY A 7 25.52 -0.26 -15.24
C GLY A 7 25.71 -1.06 -16.55
N GLY A 8 24.76 -0.95 -17.48
CA GLY A 8 24.70 -1.62 -18.79
C GLY A 8 23.71 -0.89 -19.70
N PRO A 9 23.13 -1.55 -20.71
CA PRO A 9 22.06 -0.95 -21.50
C PRO A 9 20.87 -0.59 -20.60
N ASP A 10 20.37 0.64 -20.74
CA ASP A 10 19.16 1.08 -20.04
C ASP A 10 17.96 0.24 -20.47
N PHE A 11 17.00 0.05 -19.59
CA PHE A 11 15.72 -0.57 -19.93
C PHE A 11 14.54 0.37 -19.65
N THR A 12 13.46 0.16 -20.36
CA THR A 12 12.24 0.97 -20.25
C THR A 12 11.23 0.34 -19.30
N ASP A 13 10.24 1.15 -18.85
CA ASP A 13 9.08 0.68 -18.12
C ASP A 13 8.29 -0.39 -18.92
N GLU A 14 8.16 -0.21 -20.25
CA GLU A 14 7.50 -1.18 -21.14
C GLU A 14 8.27 -2.51 -21.23
N GLU A 15 9.60 -2.47 -21.35
CA GLU A 15 10.44 -3.67 -21.35
C GLU A 15 10.33 -4.44 -20.03
N LEU A 16 10.39 -3.74 -18.89
CA LEU A 16 10.21 -4.36 -17.59
C LEU A 16 8.79 -4.97 -17.46
N ALA A 17 7.77 -4.26 -17.92
CA ALA A 17 6.40 -4.79 -17.95
C ALA A 17 6.28 -6.06 -18.78
N GLY A 18 6.97 -6.11 -19.91
CA GLY A 18 7.06 -7.31 -20.76
C GLY A 18 7.70 -8.50 -20.05
N TRP A 19 8.81 -8.28 -19.35
CA TRP A 19 9.50 -9.34 -18.58
C TRP A 19 8.65 -9.86 -17.42
N LEU A 20 7.94 -8.96 -16.72
CA LEU A 20 7.06 -9.31 -15.60
C LEU A 20 5.65 -9.76 -16.04
N GLY A 21 5.35 -9.67 -17.33
CA GLY A 21 4.01 -9.94 -17.86
C GLY A 21 3.51 -11.35 -17.59
N ASN A 22 4.41 -12.33 -17.60
CA ASN A 22 4.10 -13.75 -17.39
C ASN A 22 4.33 -14.20 -15.94
N TYR A 23 4.76 -13.33 -15.04
CA TYR A 23 4.93 -13.68 -13.63
C TYR A 23 3.59 -13.99 -12.99
N ARG A 24 3.46 -15.17 -12.34
CA ARG A 24 2.21 -15.70 -11.76
C ARG A 24 2.14 -15.64 -10.25
N GLY A 25 3.22 -15.26 -9.57
CA GLY A 25 3.27 -15.11 -8.12
C GLY A 25 2.75 -13.75 -7.64
N ASP A 26 2.73 -13.58 -6.34
CA ASP A 26 2.53 -12.26 -5.71
C ASP A 26 3.64 -11.30 -6.15
N LEU A 27 3.24 -10.13 -6.63
CA LEU A 27 4.18 -9.14 -7.14
C LEU A 27 3.85 -7.76 -6.56
N THR A 28 4.83 -7.22 -5.87
CA THR A 28 4.84 -5.83 -5.42
C THR A 28 5.97 -5.10 -6.12
N ILE A 29 5.68 -3.96 -6.71
CA ILE A 29 6.65 -3.13 -7.43
C ILE A 29 6.75 -1.79 -6.72
N ILE A 30 7.92 -1.46 -6.21
CA ILE A 30 8.17 -0.19 -5.51
C ILE A 30 9.29 0.52 -6.26
N ASN A 31 8.93 1.52 -7.05
CA ASN A 31 9.88 2.32 -7.80
C ASN A 31 10.06 3.69 -7.14
N THR A 32 11.18 3.84 -6.42
CA THR A 32 11.52 5.04 -5.66
C THR A 32 12.37 6.04 -6.44
N ALA A 33 12.59 5.80 -7.73
CA ALA A 33 13.38 6.70 -8.57
C ALA A 33 12.55 7.92 -9.04
N SER A 34 13.27 8.95 -9.50
CA SER A 34 12.64 10.05 -10.26
C SER A 34 11.98 9.53 -11.54
N ALA A 35 11.01 10.26 -12.08
CA ALA A 35 10.26 9.91 -13.28
C ALA A 35 9.58 8.52 -13.24
N SER A 36 9.29 8.01 -12.03
CA SER A 36 8.75 6.65 -11.84
C SER A 36 7.25 6.53 -12.11
N GLY A 37 6.52 7.63 -12.26
CA GLY A 37 5.05 7.64 -12.33
C GLY A 37 4.45 6.82 -13.48
N SER A 38 5.14 6.69 -14.62
CA SER A 38 4.69 5.86 -15.74
C SER A 38 4.56 4.37 -15.39
N TYR A 39 5.30 3.92 -14.37
CA TYR A 39 5.25 2.53 -13.91
C TYR A 39 3.87 2.12 -13.40
N ILE A 40 3.06 3.05 -12.86
CA ILE A 40 1.66 2.76 -12.52
C ILE A 40 0.94 2.21 -13.75
N ARG A 41 0.96 2.94 -14.87
CA ARG A 41 0.26 2.58 -16.09
C ARG A 41 0.73 1.24 -16.69
N GLU A 42 2.04 1.00 -16.68
CA GLU A 42 2.64 -0.17 -17.33
C GLU A 42 2.59 -1.44 -16.47
N MET A 43 2.62 -1.28 -15.13
CA MET A 43 2.79 -2.40 -14.20
C MET A 43 1.51 -2.80 -13.47
N ALA A 44 0.55 -1.87 -13.32
CA ALA A 44 -0.68 -2.15 -12.56
C ALA A 44 -1.48 -3.28 -13.22
N LYS A 45 -1.86 -4.24 -12.40
CA LYS A 45 -2.73 -5.37 -12.75
C LYS A 45 -3.44 -5.87 -11.49
N PRO A 46 -4.64 -6.47 -11.60
CA PRO A 46 -5.31 -7.07 -10.46
C PRO A 46 -4.38 -8.02 -9.68
N GLY A 47 -4.33 -7.88 -8.35
CA GLY A 47 -3.48 -8.67 -7.48
C GLY A 47 -2.04 -8.19 -7.33
N ARG A 48 -1.69 -7.05 -7.92
CA ARG A 48 -0.39 -6.38 -7.74
C ARG A 48 -0.52 -5.12 -6.92
N VAL A 49 0.54 -4.78 -6.19
CA VAL A 49 0.72 -3.45 -5.60
C VAL A 49 1.83 -2.75 -6.36
N VAL A 50 1.56 -1.57 -6.88
CA VAL A 50 2.54 -0.71 -7.55
C VAL A 50 2.63 0.61 -6.80
N ILE A 51 3.83 0.96 -6.33
CA ILE A 51 4.12 2.21 -5.64
C ILE A 51 5.21 2.94 -6.41
N THR A 52 5.00 4.23 -6.65
CA THR A 52 5.98 5.11 -7.33
C THR A 52 6.26 6.35 -6.50
N ALA A 53 7.49 6.86 -6.57
CA ALA A 53 7.88 8.09 -5.86
C ALA A 53 7.38 9.37 -6.53
N THR A 54 7.00 9.28 -7.81
CA THR A 54 6.55 10.43 -8.60
C THR A 54 5.23 10.13 -9.30
N LYS A 55 4.46 11.17 -9.59
CA LYS A 55 3.15 11.04 -10.26
C LYS A 55 3.24 10.87 -11.78
N ASN A 56 4.36 11.28 -12.37
CA ASN A 56 4.59 11.15 -13.82
C ASN A 56 6.08 11.24 -14.14
N GLU A 57 6.43 11.05 -15.41
CA GLU A 57 7.78 11.12 -15.96
C GLU A 57 8.40 12.52 -15.99
N GLY A 58 7.62 13.57 -15.75
CA GLY A 58 8.11 14.96 -15.67
C GLY A 58 8.72 15.33 -14.32
N GLU A 59 8.53 14.54 -13.29
CA GLU A 59 9.14 14.75 -11.97
C GLU A 59 10.53 14.09 -11.92
N ILE A 60 11.51 14.78 -12.51
CA ILE A 60 12.88 14.29 -12.73
C ILE A 60 13.87 14.63 -11.61
N SER A 61 13.43 15.38 -10.59
CA SER A 61 14.27 15.75 -9.45
C SER A 61 14.57 14.52 -8.58
N PHE A 62 15.68 14.58 -7.84
CA PHE A 62 16.03 13.55 -6.87
C PHE A 62 14.89 13.36 -5.86
N THR A 63 14.44 12.12 -5.69
CA THR A 63 13.36 11.75 -4.78
C THR A 63 13.86 11.42 -3.39
N ARG A 64 13.09 11.76 -2.38
CA ARG A 64 13.34 11.45 -0.96
C ARG A 64 12.43 10.34 -0.45
N PHE A 65 11.36 10.07 -1.20
CA PHE A 65 10.36 9.08 -0.86
C PHE A 65 10.96 7.74 -0.47
N GLY A 66 11.91 7.24 -1.27
CA GLY A 66 12.53 5.92 -1.03
C GLY A 66 13.23 5.79 0.32
N ARG A 67 13.85 6.87 0.82
CA ARG A 67 14.44 6.88 2.15
C ARG A 67 13.38 6.71 3.24
N PHE A 68 12.34 7.53 3.22
CA PHE A 68 11.29 7.48 4.23
C PHE A 68 10.47 6.18 4.15
N PHE A 69 10.27 5.66 2.93
CA PHE A 69 9.63 4.37 2.73
C PHE A 69 10.45 3.22 3.36
N ALA A 70 11.77 3.22 3.20
CA ALA A 70 12.64 2.22 3.81
C ALA A 70 12.65 2.32 5.34
N GLU A 71 12.61 3.54 5.90
CA GLU A 71 12.49 3.76 7.34
C GLU A 71 11.18 3.17 7.90
N ALA A 72 10.05 3.37 7.20
CA ALA A 72 8.75 2.81 7.57
C ALA A 72 8.75 1.26 7.52
N VAL A 73 9.16 0.67 6.41
CA VAL A 73 9.26 -0.80 6.24
C VAL A 73 10.17 -1.43 7.28
N GLY A 74 11.19 -0.69 7.74
CA GLY A 74 12.10 -1.12 8.81
C GLY A 74 11.46 -1.24 10.19
N GLY A 75 10.18 -0.92 10.34
CA GLY A 75 9.42 -1.06 11.59
C GLY A 75 9.49 0.19 12.46
N LEU A 76 9.52 1.38 11.86
CA LEU A 76 9.42 2.63 12.59
C LEU A 76 8.02 2.74 13.23
N ILE A 77 7.94 2.86 14.57
CA ILE A 77 6.68 2.90 15.33
C ILE A 77 5.72 3.99 14.82
N ASP A 78 6.23 5.16 14.43
CA ASP A 78 5.41 6.25 13.88
C ASP A 78 4.75 5.93 12.54
N ALA A 79 5.15 4.84 11.88
CA ALA A 79 4.57 4.39 10.62
C ALA A 79 3.43 3.38 10.82
N ASP A 80 3.27 2.80 11.99
CA ASP A 80 2.14 1.94 12.37
C ASP A 80 0.93 2.83 12.69
N LEU A 81 0.10 3.09 11.68
CA LEU A 81 -1.00 4.06 11.76
C LEU A 81 -2.26 3.49 12.41
N ASP A 82 -2.46 2.19 12.37
CA ASP A 82 -3.62 1.51 12.95
C ASP A 82 -3.31 0.80 14.28
N ASN A 83 -2.04 0.84 14.71
CA ASN A 83 -1.53 0.30 15.97
C ASN A 83 -1.68 -1.23 16.09
N ASP A 84 -1.53 -1.94 14.99
CA ASP A 84 -1.54 -3.41 14.95
C ASP A 84 -0.16 -4.05 15.20
N GLN A 85 0.86 -3.23 15.48
CA GLN A 85 2.27 -3.59 15.69
C GLN A 85 2.98 -4.10 14.43
N GLN A 86 2.46 -3.75 13.27
CA GLN A 86 3.09 -3.98 11.98
C GLN A 86 3.06 -2.71 11.13
N VAL A 87 3.82 -2.70 10.06
CA VAL A 87 3.77 -1.64 9.07
C VAL A 87 3.50 -2.26 7.72
N SER A 88 2.30 -2.06 7.23
CA SER A 88 1.86 -2.50 5.91
C SER A 88 2.48 -1.66 4.79
N LEU A 89 2.33 -2.13 3.55
CA LEU A 89 2.74 -1.33 2.38
C LEU A 89 1.96 -0.02 2.25
N LEU A 90 0.65 -0.03 2.61
CA LEU A 90 -0.16 1.18 2.61
C LEU A 90 0.37 2.18 3.63
N GLU A 91 0.62 1.77 4.85
CA GLU A 91 1.14 2.63 5.90
C GLU A 91 2.53 3.15 5.57
N SER A 92 3.40 2.30 5.00
CA SER A 92 4.72 2.71 4.51
C SER A 92 4.61 3.80 3.44
N PHE A 93 3.65 3.66 2.51
CA PHE A 93 3.37 4.65 1.47
C PHE A 93 2.86 5.97 2.06
N LEU A 94 1.88 5.91 2.97
CA LEU A 94 1.27 7.07 3.61
C LEU A 94 2.29 7.82 4.48
N PHE A 95 3.04 7.09 5.31
CA PHE A 95 4.12 7.65 6.12
C PHE A 95 5.18 8.35 5.28
N ALA A 96 5.70 7.67 4.26
CA ALA A 96 6.74 8.22 3.40
C ALA A 96 6.26 9.47 2.66
N SER A 97 5.04 9.46 2.12
CA SER A 97 4.43 10.59 1.44
C SER A 97 4.26 11.80 2.36
N ASN A 98 3.81 11.57 3.61
CA ASN A 98 3.68 12.64 4.61
C ASN A 98 5.06 13.22 4.97
N ARG A 99 6.07 12.37 5.19
CA ARG A 99 7.44 12.83 5.49
C ARG A 99 8.05 13.64 4.34
N VAL A 100 7.77 13.27 3.09
CA VAL A 100 8.15 14.05 1.92
C VAL A 100 7.46 15.42 1.95
N ALA A 101 6.15 15.47 2.17
CA ALA A 101 5.40 16.73 2.23
C ALA A 101 5.93 17.66 3.34
N LEU A 102 6.19 17.12 4.53
CA LEU A 102 6.79 17.86 5.65
C LEU A 102 8.18 18.39 5.30
N PHE A 103 9.04 17.57 4.68
CA PHE A 103 10.37 17.98 4.26
C PHE A 103 10.33 19.23 3.35
N TYR A 104 9.47 19.24 2.33
CA TYR A 104 9.36 20.38 1.42
C TYR A 104 8.72 21.61 2.10
N LYS A 105 7.77 21.39 3.01
CA LYS A 105 7.12 22.46 3.78
C LYS A 105 8.12 23.14 4.72
N ASP A 106 8.93 22.38 5.44
CA ASP A 106 9.92 22.92 6.38
C ASP A 106 11.02 23.71 5.67
N ASP A 107 11.42 23.26 4.47
CA ASP A 107 12.35 24.00 3.59
C ASP A 107 11.69 25.18 2.87
N THR A 108 10.40 25.44 3.05
CA THR A 108 9.63 26.46 2.32
C THR A 108 9.78 26.33 0.79
N ARG A 109 9.77 25.09 0.29
CA ARG A 109 9.96 24.74 -1.12
C ARG A 109 8.72 24.06 -1.68
N LEU A 110 8.52 24.20 -2.99
CA LEU A 110 7.50 23.40 -3.69
C LEU A 110 7.95 21.95 -3.80
N ALA A 111 7.02 21.03 -3.55
CA ALA A 111 7.29 19.60 -3.74
C ALA A 111 7.58 19.30 -5.22
N THR A 112 8.63 18.53 -5.45
CA THR A 112 9.06 18.07 -6.79
C THR A 112 8.85 16.58 -7.00
N GLU A 113 8.21 15.91 -6.05
CA GLU A 113 7.85 14.51 -6.09
C GLU A 113 6.48 14.30 -5.42
N HIS A 114 5.65 13.46 -6.04
CA HIS A 114 4.31 13.11 -5.55
C HIS A 114 4.10 11.62 -5.77
N ALA A 115 4.23 10.86 -4.72
CA ALA A 115 4.10 9.42 -4.78
C ALA A 115 2.67 8.97 -5.12
N LEU A 116 2.57 7.83 -5.80
CA LEU A 116 1.31 7.17 -6.13
C LEU A 116 1.33 5.71 -5.70
N ILE A 117 0.15 5.18 -5.40
CA ILE A 117 -0.11 3.77 -5.17
C ILE A 117 -1.27 3.29 -6.06
N ASP A 118 -1.12 2.12 -6.68
CA ASP A 118 -2.19 1.39 -7.36
C ASP A 118 -2.13 -0.05 -6.86
N ASP A 119 -3.22 -0.54 -6.29
CA ASP A 119 -3.33 -1.91 -5.80
C ASP A 119 -4.62 -2.62 -6.24
N ASN A 120 -5.47 -1.91 -6.98
CA ASN A 120 -6.69 -2.44 -7.57
C ASN A 120 -6.51 -2.81 -9.06
N GLY A 121 -5.42 -2.37 -9.68
CA GLY A 121 -5.02 -2.70 -11.05
C GLY A 121 -5.73 -1.88 -12.13
N ASP A 122 -6.29 -0.70 -11.78
CA ASP A 122 -7.01 0.16 -12.72
C ASP A 122 -6.10 1.17 -13.46
N THR A 123 -4.82 1.21 -13.14
CA THR A 123 -3.77 2.08 -13.71
C THR A 123 -3.89 3.57 -13.35
N LEU A 124 -4.74 3.93 -12.41
CA LEU A 124 -5.06 5.32 -12.07
C LEU A 124 -4.44 5.78 -10.74
N GLY A 125 -3.55 5.14 -10.15
CA GLY A 125 -2.82 5.48 -8.93
C GLY A 125 -3.38 6.55 -8.01
N SER A 126 -3.54 6.24 -6.75
CA SER A 126 -4.04 7.15 -5.70
C SER A 126 -2.92 7.88 -4.98
N ARG A 127 -3.20 9.11 -4.51
CA ARG A 127 -2.29 9.94 -3.72
C ARG A 127 -2.53 9.75 -2.23
N ALA A 128 -1.50 9.99 -1.42
CA ALA A 128 -1.62 9.89 0.03
C ALA A 128 -2.63 10.87 0.65
N GLU A 129 -2.79 12.08 0.07
CA GLU A 129 -3.75 13.08 0.54
C GLU A 129 -5.21 12.65 0.37
N TRP A 130 -5.47 11.56 -0.36
CA TRP A 130 -6.80 10.99 -0.55
C TRP A 130 -7.17 9.96 0.53
N PHE A 131 -6.34 9.82 1.54
CA PHE A 131 -6.59 8.93 2.67
C PHE A 131 -6.75 9.72 3.98
N GLU A 132 -7.63 9.25 4.84
CA GLU A 132 -7.76 9.65 6.24
C GLU A 132 -7.40 8.44 7.11
N GLY A 133 -6.26 8.52 7.80
CA GLY A 133 -5.61 7.33 8.33
C GLY A 133 -5.32 6.35 7.18
N THR A 134 -5.75 5.10 7.31
CA THR A 134 -5.64 4.07 6.26
C THR A 134 -6.87 3.98 5.35
N THR A 135 -7.88 4.86 5.54
CA THR A 135 -9.16 4.80 4.81
C THR A 135 -9.14 5.75 3.61
N PRO A 136 -9.38 5.29 2.37
CA PRO A 136 -9.50 6.16 1.21
C PRO A 136 -10.78 7.00 1.28
N THR A 137 -10.65 8.30 1.07
CA THR A 137 -11.75 9.28 1.06
C THR A 137 -12.04 9.83 -0.33
N GLN A 138 -11.12 9.65 -1.27
CA GLN A 138 -11.22 10.08 -2.66
C GLN A 138 -10.68 9.01 -3.59
N THR A 139 -11.10 9.07 -4.86
CA THR A 139 -10.62 8.20 -5.95
C THR A 139 -10.12 9.05 -7.12
N PRO A 140 -9.25 8.51 -7.99
CA PRO A 140 -8.75 9.22 -9.16
C PRO A 140 -9.83 9.69 -10.14
N SER A 141 -10.96 8.98 -10.20
CA SER A 141 -12.15 9.35 -10.97
C SER A 141 -13.42 8.84 -10.28
N ALA A 142 -14.58 9.33 -10.70
CA ALA A 142 -15.86 8.91 -10.11
C ALA A 142 -16.18 7.41 -10.33
N GLU A 143 -15.57 6.79 -11.35
CA GLU A 143 -15.77 5.37 -11.70
C GLU A 143 -14.67 4.47 -11.15
N ALA A 144 -13.55 5.06 -10.67
CA ALA A 144 -12.43 4.31 -10.14
C ALA A 144 -12.78 3.68 -8.78
N LYS A 145 -12.22 2.50 -8.54
CA LYS A 145 -12.27 1.90 -7.21
C LYS A 145 -11.18 2.51 -6.33
N PRO A 146 -11.40 2.63 -5.03
CA PRO A 146 -10.35 3.08 -4.14
C PRO A 146 -9.20 2.07 -4.09
N ASP A 147 -7.99 2.59 -3.98
CA ASP A 147 -6.79 1.84 -3.65
C ASP A 147 -6.62 1.70 -2.13
N GLY A 148 -5.69 0.85 -1.72
CA GLY A 148 -5.26 0.67 -0.34
C GLY A 148 -5.61 -0.68 0.27
N ASP A 149 -6.59 -1.41 -0.27
CA ASP A 149 -7.07 -2.66 0.33
C ASP A 149 -6.04 -3.79 0.30
N LEU A 150 -5.39 -3.98 -0.84
CA LEU A 150 -4.37 -5.02 -0.98
C LEU A 150 -3.07 -4.60 -0.30
N ALA A 151 -2.71 -3.33 -0.40
CA ALA A 151 -1.51 -2.78 0.21
C ALA A 151 -1.58 -2.80 1.74
N ALA A 152 -2.75 -2.59 2.34
CA ALA A 152 -2.95 -2.69 3.78
C ALA A 152 -2.72 -4.11 4.34
N GLN A 153 -2.91 -5.15 3.52
CA GLN A 153 -2.69 -6.55 3.93
C GLN A 153 -1.25 -7.05 3.70
N LYS A 154 -0.44 -6.29 2.95
CA LYS A 154 0.93 -6.72 2.62
C LYS A 154 1.95 -6.08 3.54
N VAL A 155 2.65 -6.92 4.30
CA VAL A 155 3.74 -6.55 5.20
C VAL A 155 5.04 -7.12 4.66
N LEU A 156 6.05 -6.26 4.43
CA LEU A 156 7.36 -6.70 3.92
C LEU A 156 8.24 -7.28 5.03
N VAL A 157 8.17 -6.72 6.23
CA VAL A 157 8.96 -7.15 7.38
C VAL A 157 8.00 -7.62 8.49
N LYS A 158 7.76 -8.92 8.52
CA LYS A 158 6.89 -9.54 9.51
C LYS A 158 7.45 -9.39 10.93
N ASN A 159 6.61 -9.01 11.87
CA ASN A 159 6.94 -9.00 13.29
C ASN A 159 7.10 -10.43 13.86
N ALA A 160 7.45 -10.55 15.16
CA ALA A 160 7.67 -11.84 15.78
C ALA A 160 6.40 -12.70 15.84
N PHE A 161 5.23 -12.08 15.97
CA PHE A 161 3.95 -12.73 16.00
C PHE A 161 3.57 -13.31 14.62
N GLU A 162 3.62 -12.47 13.59
CA GLU A 162 3.35 -12.85 12.21
C GLU A 162 4.22 -14.00 11.68
N LYS A 163 5.47 -14.08 12.18
CA LYS A 163 6.37 -15.19 11.83
C LYS A 163 5.93 -16.54 12.39
N ARG A 164 5.03 -16.55 13.39
CA ARG A 164 4.50 -17.79 13.99
C ARG A 164 3.22 -18.27 13.33
N LEU A 165 2.53 -17.41 12.56
CA LEU A 165 1.33 -17.80 11.82
C LEU A 165 1.67 -18.84 10.75
N THR A 166 0.88 -19.89 10.66
CA THR A 166 0.92 -20.80 9.52
C THR A 166 0.37 -20.11 8.26
N PRO A 167 0.68 -20.60 7.05
CA PRO A 167 0.11 -20.07 5.81
C PRO A 167 -1.43 -20.06 5.80
N GLU A 168 -2.05 -21.09 6.41
CA GLU A 168 -3.50 -21.22 6.53
C GLU A 168 -4.08 -20.15 7.46
N GLN A 169 -3.44 -19.93 8.61
CA GLN A 169 -3.84 -18.88 9.57
C GLN A 169 -3.68 -17.48 8.96
N THR A 170 -2.57 -17.22 8.26
CA THR A 170 -2.35 -15.96 7.54
C THR A 170 -3.48 -15.72 6.53
N LYS A 171 -3.80 -16.73 5.71
CA LYS A 171 -4.88 -16.62 4.72
C LYS A 171 -6.25 -16.37 5.36
N GLN A 172 -6.54 -17.04 6.48
CA GLN A 172 -7.80 -16.86 7.19
C GLN A 172 -7.90 -15.47 7.81
N ARG A 173 -6.82 -14.98 8.43
CA ARG A 173 -6.74 -13.62 8.95
C ARG A 173 -6.97 -12.58 7.86
N ASP A 174 -6.24 -12.66 6.75
CA ASP A 174 -6.34 -11.74 5.62
C ASP A 174 -7.77 -11.68 5.05
N GLU A 175 -8.48 -12.83 5.02
CA GLU A 175 -9.86 -12.89 4.59
C GLU A 175 -10.80 -12.19 5.59
N LEU A 176 -10.61 -12.42 6.89
CA LEU A 176 -11.41 -11.77 7.93
C LEU A 176 -11.19 -10.25 7.95
N GLU A 177 -9.96 -9.79 7.81
CA GLU A 177 -9.65 -8.35 7.72
C GLU A 177 -10.31 -7.70 6.50
N ARG A 178 -10.28 -8.36 5.34
CA ARG A 178 -11.03 -7.88 4.16
C ARG A 178 -12.53 -7.77 4.43
N GLN A 179 -13.11 -8.73 5.14
CA GLN A 179 -14.52 -8.69 5.51
C GLN A 179 -14.82 -7.54 6.49
N VAL A 180 -13.93 -7.26 7.44
CA VAL A 180 -14.05 -6.11 8.34
C VAL A 180 -14.03 -4.79 7.56
N VAL A 181 -13.11 -4.64 6.62
CA VAL A 181 -13.02 -3.45 5.75
C VAL A 181 -14.29 -3.28 4.91
N ALA A 182 -14.75 -4.36 4.27
CA ALA A 182 -15.98 -4.35 3.47
C ALA A 182 -17.21 -4.00 4.33
N LEU A 183 -17.30 -4.54 5.54
CA LEU A 183 -18.37 -4.25 6.49
C LEU A 183 -18.35 -2.78 6.92
N ARG A 184 -17.17 -2.22 7.23
CA ARG A 184 -17.02 -0.80 7.58
C ARG A 184 -17.51 0.13 6.46
N ARG A 185 -17.22 -0.18 5.20
CA ARG A 185 -17.69 0.59 4.03
C ARG A 185 -19.20 0.52 3.86
N SER A 186 -19.83 -0.58 4.25
CA SER A 186 -21.29 -0.75 4.16
C SER A 186 -22.06 -0.24 5.38
N LYS A 187 -21.37 0.35 6.38
CA LYS A 187 -21.99 0.78 7.66
C LYS A 187 -23.23 1.66 7.46
N SER A 188 -23.15 2.64 6.55
CA SER A 188 -24.27 3.56 6.29
C SER A 188 -25.50 2.91 5.66
N SER A 189 -25.37 1.71 5.12
CA SER A 189 -26.46 0.95 4.46
C SER A 189 -27.05 -0.16 5.33
N LEU A 190 -26.52 -0.37 6.53
CA LEU A 190 -26.93 -1.41 7.46
C LEU A 190 -27.65 -0.83 8.69
N ASP A 191 -28.51 -1.62 9.29
CA ASP A 191 -29.01 -1.32 10.64
C ASP A 191 -27.85 -1.38 11.64
N GLU A 192 -27.86 -0.49 12.63
CA GLU A 192 -26.79 -0.36 13.61
C GLU A 192 -26.56 -1.67 14.40
N ALA A 193 -27.63 -2.34 14.83
CA ALA A 193 -27.55 -3.59 15.56
C ALA A 193 -26.96 -4.71 14.70
N ASP A 194 -27.37 -4.82 13.43
CA ASP A 194 -26.86 -5.79 12.48
C ASP A 194 -25.38 -5.54 12.15
N TYR A 195 -25.00 -4.26 12.02
CA TYR A 195 -23.60 -3.89 11.79
C TYR A 195 -22.70 -4.34 12.92
N TYR A 196 -23.05 -4.01 14.18
CA TYR A 196 -22.24 -4.37 15.33
C TYR A 196 -22.21 -5.88 15.60
N ALA A 197 -23.32 -6.59 15.39
CA ALA A 197 -23.34 -8.05 15.53
C ALA A 197 -22.40 -8.75 14.53
N LYS A 198 -22.39 -8.29 13.26
CA LYS A 198 -21.45 -8.81 12.25
C LYS A 198 -20.01 -8.46 12.57
N LEU A 199 -19.75 -7.21 13.00
CA LEU A 199 -18.42 -6.76 13.37
C LEU A 199 -17.88 -7.58 14.55
N GLU A 200 -18.67 -7.79 15.59
CA GLU A 200 -18.31 -8.61 16.74
C GLU A 200 -17.92 -10.04 16.33
N SER A 201 -18.74 -10.66 15.47
CA SER A 201 -18.44 -12.02 14.97
C SER A 201 -17.09 -12.09 14.28
N LEU A 202 -16.79 -11.15 13.38
CA LEU A 202 -15.50 -11.11 12.65
C LEU A 202 -14.33 -10.87 13.59
N LEU A 203 -14.47 -9.94 14.55
CA LEU A 203 -13.41 -9.64 15.51
C LEU A 203 -13.16 -10.79 16.48
N LEU A 204 -14.19 -11.54 16.87
CA LEU A 204 -14.01 -12.76 17.69
C LEU A 204 -13.29 -13.87 16.92
N GLU A 205 -13.55 -14.00 15.61
CA GLU A 205 -12.83 -14.98 14.78
C GLU A 205 -11.34 -14.57 14.62
N LEU A 206 -11.06 -13.30 14.40
CA LEU A 206 -9.70 -12.77 14.39
C LEU A 206 -8.99 -13.02 15.72
N ALA A 207 -9.64 -12.70 16.86
CA ALA A 207 -9.08 -12.92 18.18
C ALA A 207 -8.69 -14.40 18.42
N ARG A 208 -9.48 -15.35 17.96
CA ARG A 208 -9.14 -16.78 18.07
C ARG A 208 -7.87 -17.17 17.32
N ILE A 209 -7.60 -16.53 16.16
CA ILE A 209 -6.37 -16.76 15.42
C ILE A 209 -5.18 -16.24 16.24
N TYR A 210 -5.33 -15.05 16.82
CA TYR A 210 -4.30 -14.43 17.63
C TYR A 210 -4.03 -15.19 18.94
N ASP A 211 -5.07 -15.65 19.64
CA ASP A 211 -4.95 -16.44 20.87
C ASP A 211 -4.25 -17.78 20.60
N ALA A 212 -4.59 -18.47 19.51
CA ALA A 212 -3.97 -19.75 19.15
C ALA A 212 -2.45 -19.66 18.89
N VAL A 213 -1.93 -18.47 18.60
CA VAL A 213 -0.51 -18.22 18.34
C VAL A 213 0.20 -17.66 19.58
N GLY A 214 -0.53 -17.00 20.46
CA GLY A 214 0.01 -16.40 21.71
C GLY A 214 0.41 -17.41 22.76
N ASP A 215 -0.26 -18.57 22.78
CA ASP A 215 -0.05 -19.64 23.76
C ASP A 215 1.03 -20.69 23.38
N SER A 216 1.82 -20.43 22.31
CA SER A 216 2.80 -21.37 21.75
C SER A 216 4.24 -21.03 22.05
#